data_582d1882b66b24175711d7a8a12ab246
#
_entry.id   582d1882b66b24175711d7a8a12ab246
#
_cell.length_a   1.000
_cell.length_b   1.000
_cell.length_c   1.000
_cell.angle_alpha   90.00
_cell.angle_beta   90.00
_cell.angle_gamma   90.00
#
_symmetry.space_group_name_H-M   'P 1'
#
loop_
_entity.id
_entity.type
_entity.pdbx_description
1 polymer ?
#
loop_
_entity_poly.entity_id
_entity_poly.type
_entity_poly.pdbx_seq_one_letter_code
_entity_poly.pdbx_strand_id
1 'polypeptide(L)'
;MSIEVLLNQFKEASDHPYRRIKAYKEQGKKVIGVLPYYAPEELVYAAGMVPMGIWGSNSKTIAQAKEYCATFYCTIAQLALEMLLDGTLDDLDGLITPTICDTLRPMSQNFRVAMEGKLPCIFLAHPQHRKPAFGLQFCVDQYTHVKNELEKISGAPITDEALRNAIKIGRAHV
;
A
#
# COMPACT_ATOMS: atom_id res chain seq x y z
N MET A 1 24.83 20.33 0.32
CA MET A 1 23.83 20.11 -0.74
C MET A 1 22.92 21.32 -0.77
N SER A 2 22.70 21.97 -1.93
CA SER A 2 21.82 23.15 -1.98
C SER A 2 20.36 22.75 -1.84
N ILE A 3 19.52 23.69 -1.37
CA ILE A 3 18.08 23.46 -1.22
C ILE A 3 17.41 23.13 -2.57
N GLU A 4 17.90 23.70 -3.67
CA GLU A 4 17.41 23.45 -5.02
C GLU A 4 17.64 21.99 -5.43
N VAL A 5 18.78 21.41 -5.09
CA VAL A 5 19.08 19.99 -5.36
C VAL A 5 18.12 19.09 -4.60
N LEU A 6 17.83 19.39 -3.33
CA LEU A 6 16.88 18.63 -2.53
C LEU A 6 15.46 18.73 -3.09
N LEU A 7 15.00 19.94 -3.44
CA LEU A 7 13.68 20.13 -4.04
C LEU A 7 13.53 19.40 -5.38
N ASN A 8 14.57 19.40 -6.22
CA ASN A 8 14.55 18.65 -7.46
C ASN A 8 14.50 17.13 -7.23
N GLN A 9 15.20 16.62 -6.21
CA GLN A 9 15.13 15.19 -5.84
C GLN A 9 13.72 14.80 -5.34
N PHE A 10 13.09 15.66 -4.52
CA PHE A 10 11.71 15.42 -4.09
C PHE A 10 10.71 15.47 -5.24
N LYS A 11 10.86 16.43 -6.14
CA LYS A 11 10.03 16.53 -7.34
C LYS A 11 10.17 15.29 -8.22
N GLU A 12 11.39 14.87 -8.53
CA GLU A 12 11.64 13.65 -9.32
C GLU A 12 11.03 12.40 -8.64
N ALA A 13 11.14 12.28 -7.32
CA ALA A 13 10.56 11.17 -6.57
C ALA A 13 9.02 11.17 -6.60
N SER A 14 8.41 12.37 -6.60
CA SER A 14 6.96 12.53 -6.68
C SER A 14 6.41 12.29 -8.09
N ASP A 15 7.12 12.79 -9.11
CA ASP A 15 6.66 12.70 -10.50
C ASP A 15 6.83 11.28 -11.08
N HIS A 16 7.79 10.51 -10.57
CA HIS A 16 8.14 9.18 -11.07
C HIS A 16 8.27 8.11 -9.97
N PRO A 17 7.20 7.83 -9.21
CA PRO A 17 7.26 6.87 -8.09
C PRO A 17 7.67 5.46 -8.53
N TYR A 18 7.26 5.02 -9.74
CA TYR A 18 7.62 3.72 -10.30
C TYR A 18 9.13 3.51 -10.49
N ARG A 19 9.92 4.59 -10.74
CA ARG A 19 11.37 4.49 -10.78
C ARG A 19 11.97 4.08 -9.43
N ARG A 20 11.34 4.49 -8.34
CA ARG A 20 11.75 4.11 -6.99
C ARG A 20 11.47 2.64 -6.72
N ILE A 21 10.34 2.11 -7.18
CA ILE A 21 10.02 0.68 -7.06
C ILE A 21 11.13 -0.13 -7.72
N LYS A 22 11.45 0.19 -8.98
CA LYS A 22 12.50 -0.49 -9.73
C LYS A 22 13.86 -0.45 -9.02
N ALA A 23 14.25 0.71 -8.51
CA ALA A 23 15.49 0.86 -7.77
C ALA A 23 15.56 0.00 -6.48
N TYR A 24 14.43 -0.21 -5.80
CA TYR A 24 14.36 -1.14 -4.67
C TYR A 24 14.40 -2.61 -5.11
N LYS A 25 13.76 -2.94 -6.22
CA LYS A 25 13.83 -4.30 -6.81
C LYS A 25 15.26 -4.66 -7.21
N GLU A 26 16.02 -3.73 -7.80
CA GLU A 26 17.44 -3.91 -8.14
C GLU A 26 18.31 -4.17 -6.89
N GLN A 27 17.89 -3.69 -5.72
CA GLN A 27 18.52 -3.99 -4.42
C GLN A 27 18.03 -5.32 -3.80
N GLY A 28 17.21 -6.10 -4.50
CA GLY A 28 16.62 -7.34 -4.02
C GLY A 28 15.50 -7.15 -2.97
N LYS A 29 14.98 -5.93 -2.81
CA LYS A 29 13.90 -5.65 -1.87
C LYS A 29 12.54 -5.91 -2.50
N LYS A 30 11.61 -6.40 -1.69
CA LYS A 30 10.20 -6.48 -2.04
C LYS A 30 9.50 -5.16 -1.71
N VAL A 31 8.57 -4.74 -2.57
CA VAL A 31 7.85 -3.47 -2.45
C VAL A 31 6.35 -3.73 -2.34
N ILE A 32 5.74 -3.22 -1.28
CA ILE A 32 4.30 -3.34 -1.02
C ILE A 32 3.63 -2.02 -1.28
N GLY A 33 2.71 -1.99 -2.24
CA GLY A 33 1.84 -0.84 -2.47
C GLY A 33 0.89 -0.67 -1.28
N VAL A 34 0.73 0.55 -0.79
CA VAL A 34 -0.22 0.87 0.26
C VAL A 34 -1.14 1.98 -0.23
N LEU A 35 -2.44 1.76 -0.17
CA LEU A 35 -3.38 2.85 -0.37
C LEU A 35 -3.38 3.75 0.86
N PRO A 36 -3.51 5.07 0.66
CA PRO A 36 -3.19 6.05 1.69
C PRO A 36 -4.05 5.90 2.94
N TYR A 37 -3.41 6.23 4.07
CA TYR A 37 -3.92 6.25 5.45
C TYR A 37 -4.33 4.89 6.03
N TYR A 38 -3.94 4.69 7.28
CA TYR A 38 -4.25 3.51 8.11
C TYR A 38 -3.75 2.16 7.57
N ALA A 39 -2.96 2.12 6.51
CA ALA A 39 -2.21 0.93 6.18
C ALA A 39 -1.04 0.79 7.20
N PRO A 40 -0.80 -0.41 7.75
CA PRO A 40 0.25 -0.60 8.75
C PRO A 40 1.62 -0.72 8.08
N GLU A 41 2.19 0.42 7.68
CA GLU A 41 3.51 0.48 7.04
C GLU A 41 4.61 -0.10 7.94
N GLU A 42 4.43 -0.03 9.27
CA GLU A 42 5.32 -0.63 10.24
C GLU A 42 5.41 -2.16 10.10
N LEU A 43 4.32 -2.84 9.76
CA LEU A 43 4.33 -4.28 9.48
C LEU A 43 5.10 -4.60 8.20
N VAL A 44 4.94 -3.79 7.16
CA VAL A 44 5.68 -3.93 5.90
C VAL A 44 7.17 -3.76 6.14
N TYR A 45 7.54 -2.70 6.88
CA TYR A 45 8.94 -2.42 7.22
C TYR A 45 9.53 -3.51 8.12
N ALA A 46 8.78 -3.97 9.13
CA ALA A 46 9.21 -5.06 10.01
C ALA A 46 9.42 -6.40 9.27
N ALA A 47 8.72 -6.60 8.16
CA ALA A 47 8.93 -7.73 7.25
C ALA A 47 10.16 -7.58 6.33
N GLY A 48 10.95 -6.51 6.48
CA GLY A 48 12.11 -6.22 5.63
C GLY A 48 11.75 -5.70 4.23
N MET A 49 10.50 -5.36 4.01
CA MET A 49 9.97 -4.86 2.73
C MET A 49 9.84 -3.33 2.74
N VAL A 50 9.59 -2.74 1.57
CA VAL A 50 9.44 -1.29 1.41
C VAL A 50 7.96 -0.95 1.20
N PRO A 51 7.33 -0.16 2.09
CA PRO A 51 6.00 0.38 1.82
C PRO A 51 6.08 1.53 0.81
N MET A 52 5.18 1.52 -0.18
CA MET A 52 5.07 2.58 -1.16
C MET A 52 3.63 3.06 -1.29
N GLY A 53 3.40 4.35 -1.03
CA GLY A 53 2.08 4.97 -1.18
C GLY A 53 1.62 5.02 -2.63
N ILE A 54 0.43 4.54 -2.92
CA ILE A 54 -0.20 4.57 -4.23
C ILE A 54 -1.30 5.64 -4.24
N TRP A 55 -1.04 6.75 -4.95
CA TRP A 55 -1.93 7.91 -4.97
C TRP A 55 -2.52 8.24 -6.35
N GLY A 56 -2.11 7.50 -7.39
CA GLY A 56 -2.41 7.84 -8.76
C GLY A 56 -1.36 8.76 -9.39
N SER A 57 -1.66 9.27 -10.56
CA SER A 57 -0.76 10.14 -11.32
C SER A 57 -1.55 11.13 -12.16
N ASN A 58 -1.11 12.39 -12.19
CA ASN A 58 -1.71 13.43 -13.03
C ASN A 58 -1.48 13.23 -14.54
N SER A 59 -0.51 12.38 -14.91
CA SER A 59 -0.18 12.07 -16.29
C SER A 59 -0.96 10.88 -16.89
N LYS A 60 -1.83 10.24 -16.09
CA LYS A 60 -2.58 9.05 -16.50
C LYS A 60 -4.03 9.37 -16.81
N THR A 61 -4.56 8.72 -17.84
CA THR A 61 -5.97 8.75 -18.20
C THR A 61 -6.63 7.46 -17.76
N ILE A 62 -7.80 7.56 -17.13
CA ILE A 62 -8.58 6.41 -16.70
C ILE A 62 -9.30 5.79 -17.91
N ALA A 63 -8.90 4.59 -18.30
CA ALA A 63 -9.45 3.83 -19.41
C ALA A 63 -9.88 2.42 -18.98
N GLN A 64 -8.92 1.56 -18.64
CA GLN A 64 -9.14 0.15 -18.27
C GLN A 64 -9.84 0.00 -16.92
N ALA A 65 -9.56 0.87 -15.97
CA ALA A 65 -10.21 0.84 -14.65
C ALA A 65 -11.74 1.00 -14.72
N LYS A 66 -12.27 1.61 -15.77
CA LYS A 66 -13.73 1.74 -15.99
C LYS A 66 -14.44 0.41 -16.21
N GLU A 67 -13.72 -0.64 -16.58
CA GLU A 67 -14.29 -1.98 -16.73
C GLU A 67 -14.57 -2.64 -15.36
N TYR A 68 -13.87 -2.19 -14.31
CA TYR A 68 -13.92 -2.74 -12.97
C TYR A 68 -14.66 -1.87 -11.96
N CYS A 69 -14.84 -0.59 -12.23
CA CYS A 69 -15.45 0.34 -11.27
C CYS A 69 -16.36 1.36 -11.93
N ALA A 70 -17.39 1.78 -11.19
CA ALA A 70 -18.32 2.79 -11.64
C ALA A 70 -17.64 4.16 -11.75
N THR A 71 -18.13 4.98 -12.67
CA THR A 71 -17.57 6.31 -13.00
C THR A 71 -17.61 7.32 -11.84
N PHE A 72 -18.50 7.14 -10.87
CA PHE A 72 -18.60 7.97 -9.68
C PHE A 72 -17.59 7.64 -8.56
N TYR A 73 -16.80 6.60 -8.73
CA TYR A 73 -15.76 6.27 -7.76
C TYR A 73 -14.66 7.35 -7.71
N CYS A 74 -14.01 7.48 -6.55
CA CYS A 74 -12.93 8.43 -6.36
C CYS A 74 -11.85 8.27 -7.43
N THR A 75 -11.45 9.37 -8.05
CA THR A 75 -10.43 9.40 -9.11
C THR A 75 -9.09 8.80 -8.66
N ILE A 76 -8.68 9.01 -7.40
CA ILE A 76 -7.45 8.43 -6.86
C ILE A 76 -7.51 6.90 -6.90
N ALA A 77 -8.64 6.31 -6.48
CA ALA A 77 -8.82 4.87 -6.49
C ALA A 77 -8.86 4.29 -7.92
N GLN A 78 -9.54 5.01 -8.85
CA GLN A 78 -9.57 4.63 -10.27
C GLN A 78 -8.18 4.72 -10.91
N LEU A 79 -7.40 5.77 -10.63
CA LEU A 79 -6.04 5.93 -11.14
C LEU A 79 -5.09 4.88 -10.56
N ALA A 80 -5.24 4.53 -9.27
CA ALA A 80 -4.46 3.44 -8.69
C ALA A 80 -4.72 2.11 -9.41
N LEU A 81 -6.00 1.81 -9.72
CA LEU A 81 -6.35 0.61 -10.50
C LEU A 81 -5.82 0.69 -11.94
N GLU A 82 -5.93 1.84 -12.60
CA GLU A 82 -5.38 2.04 -13.94
C GLU A 82 -3.89 1.75 -13.98
N MET A 83 -3.12 2.26 -13.01
CA MET A 83 -1.67 2.06 -12.92
C MET A 83 -1.29 0.59 -12.66
N LEU A 84 -2.14 -0.19 -12.02
CA LEU A 84 -1.98 -1.63 -11.87
C LEU A 84 -2.28 -2.39 -13.17
N LEU A 85 -3.26 -1.92 -13.95
CA LEU A 85 -3.70 -2.57 -15.18
C LEU A 85 -2.78 -2.24 -16.37
N ASP A 86 -2.24 -1.02 -16.44
CA ASP A 86 -1.38 -0.57 -17.53
C ASP A 86 0.11 -0.94 -17.38
N GLY A 87 0.45 -1.70 -16.32
CA GLY A 87 1.81 -2.16 -16.07
C GLY A 87 2.72 -1.17 -15.36
N THR A 88 2.25 0.04 -15.02
CA THR A 88 3.06 1.04 -14.32
C THR A 88 3.55 0.55 -12.95
N LEU A 89 2.78 -0.33 -12.31
CA LEU A 89 3.04 -0.87 -10.97
C LEU A 89 3.31 -2.38 -10.97
N ASP A 90 3.72 -2.96 -12.09
CA ASP A 90 3.99 -4.41 -12.23
C ASP A 90 5.10 -4.92 -11.30
N ASP A 91 6.00 -4.04 -10.89
CA ASP A 91 7.11 -4.40 -10.00
C ASP A 91 6.72 -4.50 -8.50
N LEU A 92 5.44 -4.27 -8.14
CA LEU A 92 4.96 -4.47 -6.77
C LEU A 92 4.88 -5.97 -6.43
N ASP A 93 5.16 -6.30 -5.17
CA ASP A 93 5.05 -7.67 -4.62
C ASP A 93 3.74 -7.89 -3.86
N GLY A 94 2.95 -6.85 -3.63
CA GLY A 94 1.65 -6.90 -2.96
C GLY A 94 1.01 -5.53 -2.84
N LEU A 95 -0.27 -5.50 -2.50
CA LEU A 95 -1.06 -4.29 -2.29
C LEU A 95 -1.86 -4.39 -1.00
N ILE A 96 -1.79 -3.38 -0.13
CA ILE A 96 -2.66 -3.27 1.06
C ILE A 96 -3.71 -2.19 0.82
N THR A 97 -4.98 -2.57 0.98
CA THR A 97 -6.13 -1.67 0.85
C THR A 97 -6.88 -1.57 2.17
N PRO A 98 -6.76 -0.46 2.94
CA PRO A 98 -7.51 -0.26 4.16
C PRO A 98 -8.91 0.29 3.91
N THR A 99 -9.83 0.05 4.83
CA THR A 99 -11.18 0.66 4.80
C THR A 99 -11.18 2.07 5.34
N ILE A 100 -10.68 3.03 4.57
CA ILE A 100 -10.68 4.43 4.99
C ILE A 100 -11.98 5.16 4.64
N CYS A 101 -12.60 4.77 3.54
CA CYS A 101 -13.83 5.39 3.03
C CYS A 101 -14.73 4.38 2.31
N ASP A 102 -15.93 4.80 1.98
CA ASP A 102 -16.91 3.93 1.31
C ASP A 102 -16.48 3.55 -0.12
N THR A 103 -15.63 4.33 -0.78
CA THR A 103 -15.07 3.97 -2.08
C THR A 103 -14.03 2.84 -1.97
N LEU A 104 -13.10 2.91 -1.00
CA LEU A 104 -12.03 1.92 -0.90
C LEU A 104 -12.52 0.54 -0.45
N ARG A 105 -13.66 0.48 0.23
CA ARG A 105 -14.25 -0.79 0.66
C ARG A 105 -14.62 -1.68 -0.54
N PRO A 106 -15.45 -1.27 -1.52
CA PRO A 106 -15.70 -2.05 -2.72
C PRO A 106 -14.48 -2.09 -3.66
N MET A 107 -13.69 -1.02 -3.77
CA MET A 107 -12.49 -1.00 -4.61
C MET A 107 -11.47 -2.07 -4.22
N SER A 108 -11.38 -2.45 -2.95
CA SER A 108 -10.52 -3.55 -2.52
C SER A 108 -10.86 -4.86 -3.22
N GLN A 109 -12.14 -5.11 -3.49
CA GLN A 109 -12.58 -6.29 -4.24
C GLN A 109 -12.27 -6.15 -5.72
N ASN A 110 -12.43 -4.94 -6.28
CA ASN A 110 -12.10 -4.67 -7.68
C ASN A 110 -10.60 -4.85 -7.93
N PHE A 111 -9.73 -4.36 -7.03
CA PHE A 111 -8.28 -4.64 -7.10
C PHE A 111 -8.00 -6.14 -7.07
N ARG A 112 -8.63 -6.88 -6.16
CA ARG A 112 -8.43 -8.32 -6.04
C ARG A 112 -8.83 -9.07 -7.31
N VAL A 113 -9.98 -8.72 -7.92
CA VAL A 113 -10.45 -9.34 -9.16
C VAL A 113 -9.56 -8.96 -10.34
N ALA A 114 -9.23 -7.69 -10.49
CA ALA A 114 -8.41 -7.19 -11.59
C ALA A 114 -6.98 -7.74 -11.56
N MET A 115 -6.45 -8.01 -10.36
CA MET A 115 -5.08 -8.50 -10.15
C MET A 115 -5.01 -9.98 -9.77
N GLU A 116 -6.09 -10.74 -9.97
CA GLU A 116 -6.14 -12.17 -9.66
C GLU A 116 -5.00 -12.93 -10.36
N GLY A 117 -4.26 -13.71 -9.58
CA GLY A 117 -3.11 -14.47 -10.06
C GLY A 117 -1.86 -13.65 -10.42
N LYS A 118 -1.91 -12.31 -10.31
CA LYS A 118 -0.80 -11.42 -10.63
C LYS A 118 -0.19 -10.75 -9.39
N LEU A 119 -1.04 -10.18 -8.52
CA LEU A 119 -0.59 -9.41 -7.37
C LEU A 119 -1.44 -9.75 -6.14
N PRO A 120 -0.83 -10.18 -5.02
CA PRO A 120 -1.54 -10.35 -3.76
C PRO A 120 -2.18 -9.03 -3.28
N CYS A 121 -3.51 -9.00 -3.15
CA CYS A 121 -4.25 -7.84 -2.65
C CYS A 121 -4.77 -8.13 -1.25
N ILE A 122 -4.22 -7.46 -0.25
CA ILE A 122 -4.51 -7.64 1.16
C ILE A 122 -5.52 -6.57 1.59
N PHE A 123 -6.68 -7.00 2.06
CA PHE A 123 -7.70 -6.09 2.57
C PHE A 123 -7.58 -5.94 4.08
N LEU A 124 -7.56 -4.70 4.57
CA LEU A 124 -7.54 -4.37 5.99
C LEU A 124 -8.85 -3.66 6.37
N ALA A 125 -9.73 -4.36 7.09
CA ALA A 125 -10.95 -3.77 7.61
C ALA A 125 -10.71 -3.08 8.96
N HIS A 126 -11.08 -1.80 9.06
CA HIS A 126 -11.12 -1.08 10.34
C HIS A 126 -12.53 -1.09 10.92
N PRO A 127 -12.72 -1.35 12.22
CA PRO A 127 -14.03 -1.27 12.86
C PRO A 127 -14.48 0.18 13.00
N GLN A 128 -15.77 0.43 12.86
CA GLN A 128 -16.35 1.75 13.10
C GLN A 128 -16.28 2.11 14.59
N HIS A 129 -16.42 1.13 15.46
CA HIS A 129 -16.40 1.31 16.92
C HIS A 129 -15.20 0.59 17.55
N ARG A 130 -14.17 1.36 17.89
CA ARG A 130 -12.87 0.84 18.38
C ARG A 130 -12.73 0.80 19.91
N LYS A 131 -13.64 1.44 20.65
CA LYS A 131 -13.54 1.54 22.12
C LYS A 131 -13.87 0.26 22.86
N PRO A 132 -14.95 -0.50 22.51
CA PRO A 132 -15.30 -1.71 23.24
C PRO A 132 -14.31 -2.84 22.95
N ALA A 133 -14.25 -3.81 23.88
CA ALA A 133 -13.32 -4.94 23.80
C ALA A 133 -13.44 -5.73 22.48
N PHE A 134 -14.65 -5.92 21.96
CA PHE A 134 -14.85 -6.61 20.70
C PHE A 134 -14.29 -5.82 19.50
N GLY A 135 -14.35 -4.48 19.55
CA GLY A 135 -13.78 -3.64 18.50
C GLY A 135 -12.25 -3.67 18.53
N LEU A 136 -11.65 -3.71 19.71
CA LEU A 136 -10.21 -3.89 19.86
C LEU A 136 -9.78 -5.27 19.36
N GLN A 137 -10.49 -6.34 19.74
CA GLN A 137 -10.20 -7.70 19.27
C GLN A 137 -10.29 -7.79 17.75
N PHE A 138 -11.33 -7.19 17.15
CA PHE A 138 -11.44 -7.13 15.69
C PHE A 138 -10.23 -6.46 15.04
N CYS A 139 -9.72 -5.34 15.60
CA CYS A 139 -8.50 -4.72 15.13
C CYS A 139 -7.32 -5.68 15.19
N VAL A 140 -7.11 -6.35 16.31
CA VAL A 140 -6.03 -7.32 16.50
C VAL A 140 -6.10 -8.43 15.43
N ASP A 141 -7.28 -8.98 15.19
CA ASP A 141 -7.49 -10.04 14.22
C ASP A 141 -7.16 -9.56 12.79
N GLN A 142 -7.58 -8.33 12.43
CA GLN A 142 -7.30 -7.74 11.11
C GLN A 142 -5.82 -7.44 10.91
N TYR A 143 -5.13 -6.88 11.90
CA TYR A 143 -3.68 -6.66 11.82
C TYR A 143 -2.90 -7.98 11.79
N THR A 144 -3.37 -9.00 12.52
CA THR A 144 -2.81 -10.35 12.47
C THR A 144 -2.98 -10.96 11.09
N HIS A 145 -4.14 -10.78 10.46
CA HIS A 145 -4.34 -11.19 9.07
C HIS A 145 -3.33 -10.54 8.13
N VAL A 146 -3.19 -9.22 8.16
CA VAL A 146 -2.21 -8.49 7.34
C VAL A 146 -0.79 -8.99 7.59
N LYS A 147 -0.41 -9.17 8.88
CA LYS A 147 0.90 -9.72 9.26
C LYS A 147 1.15 -11.07 8.59
N ASN A 148 0.20 -12.00 8.69
CA ASN A 148 0.33 -13.34 8.11
C ASN A 148 0.46 -13.31 6.58
N GLU A 149 -0.27 -12.44 5.89
CA GLU A 149 -0.14 -12.27 4.44
C GLU A 149 1.23 -11.69 4.06
N LEU A 150 1.73 -10.70 4.81
CA LEU A 150 3.05 -10.13 4.60
C LEU A 150 4.18 -11.16 4.85
N GLU A 151 4.03 -12.04 5.85
CA GLU A 151 4.96 -13.14 6.11
C GLU A 151 5.01 -14.14 4.94
N LYS A 152 3.87 -14.44 4.31
CA LYS A 152 3.85 -15.27 3.08
C LYS A 152 4.60 -14.59 1.93
N ILE A 153 4.41 -13.29 1.75
CA ILE A 153 5.09 -12.52 0.70
C ILE A 153 6.60 -12.42 1.01
N SER A 154 6.99 -12.08 2.24
CA SER A 154 8.40 -11.93 2.61
C SER A 154 9.15 -13.26 2.62
N GLY A 155 8.47 -14.34 3.01
CA GLY A 155 9.05 -15.67 3.24
C GLY A 155 9.70 -15.80 4.62
N ALA A 156 9.49 -14.83 5.53
CA ALA A 156 10.08 -14.81 6.87
C ALA A 156 9.07 -14.30 7.92
N PRO A 157 9.15 -14.75 9.17
CA PRO A 157 8.27 -14.29 10.23
C PRO A 157 8.59 -12.84 10.64
N ILE A 158 7.56 -12.06 10.94
CA ILE A 158 7.67 -10.73 11.53
C ILE A 158 7.77 -10.88 13.04
N THR A 159 8.95 -10.58 13.59
CA THR A 159 9.20 -10.69 15.03
C THR A 159 8.70 -9.43 15.76
N ASP A 160 8.37 -9.62 17.05
CA ASP A 160 8.01 -8.50 17.93
C ASP A 160 9.12 -7.45 18.04
N GLU A 161 10.37 -7.88 17.99
CA GLU A 161 11.53 -6.98 18.01
C GLU A 161 11.59 -6.11 16.75
N ALA A 162 11.45 -6.73 15.57
CA ALA A 162 11.41 -6.01 14.29
C ALA A 162 10.26 -4.99 14.25
N LEU A 163 9.07 -5.39 14.74
CA LEU A 163 7.91 -4.51 14.80
C LEU A 163 8.13 -3.33 15.77
N ARG A 164 8.68 -3.58 16.97
CA ARG A 164 9.02 -2.51 17.92
C ARG A 164 10.03 -1.53 17.34
N ASN A 165 11.00 -2.00 16.57
CA ASN A 165 11.98 -1.17 15.91
C ASN A 165 11.35 -0.34 14.78
N ALA A 166 10.47 -0.94 13.97
CA ALA A 166 9.72 -0.22 12.94
C ALA A 166 8.87 0.92 13.52
N ILE A 167 8.14 0.67 14.61
CA ILE A 167 7.34 1.68 15.32
C ILE A 167 8.19 2.84 15.84
N LYS A 168 9.41 2.56 16.33
CA LYS A 168 10.33 3.62 16.81
C LYS A 168 10.78 4.55 15.68
N ILE A 169 10.98 4.04 14.47
CA ILE A 169 11.34 4.84 13.30
C ILE A 169 10.25 5.86 13.00
N GLY A 170 8.97 5.43 12.97
CA GLY A 170 7.85 6.34 12.76
C GLY A 170 7.72 7.42 13.83
N ARG A 171 8.12 7.15 15.07
CA ARG A 171 8.07 8.10 16.19
C ARG A 171 9.26 9.05 16.24
N ALA A 172 10.35 8.76 15.56
CA ALA A 172 11.54 9.64 15.55
C ALA A 172 11.31 10.94 14.77
N HIS A 173 10.19 11.08 14.08
CA HIS A 173 9.82 12.24 13.28
C HIS A 173 8.66 13.07 13.87
N VAL A 174 8.26 12.78 15.11
CA VAL A 174 7.19 13.52 15.83
C VAL A 174 7.80 14.46 16.87
#